data_ca5f2d2218999cdcd9885551800ac19c
#
_entry.id   ca5f2d2218999cdcd9885551800ac19c
#
_cell.length_a   1.000
_cell.length_b   1.000
_cell.length_c   1.000
_cell.angle_alpha   90.00
_cell.angle_beta   90.00
_cell.angle_gamma   90.00
#
_symmetry.space_group_name_H-M   'P 1'
#
loop_
_entity.id
_entity.type
_entity.pdbx_description
1 polymer ?
#
loop_
_entity_poly.entity_id
_entity_poly.type
_entity_poly.pdbx_seq_one_letter_code
_entity_poly.pdbx_strand_id
1 'polypeptide(L)'
;MRSPHDQFAPNRPNPGRRAGDAMKACAIWLLATAAALTAGCGGSAKLDKTGTPVRDKPLVLTLADHETGMLDVQNWIQEVQRRAGGTIRIEVRQGWRAKDPDYDRGTIADVRAGRIDIAKIAARSWDEVGVQSFRALVAPMLVDSYALEQRVLTSDLPAQMIKGVNKQDLVGLAVLPGLLRKPLGISRVLRSPQDFANARIGIRPGEVARQTFAALGGKAVTYAPGDRAAVSRLDGAELDAAVIASNAYDRNSRALTANVDLWPRAVTLVMNKRSFDRLTARQRQALLSASPAEVKAFAQLDAQTTQVLCQRGLKLVTATDSDLRALHNALRPVYATLQRDAQTKRAIAEIQSLKSVLGAAGAPSVSKCGASSTAGIGQSSPIDGTYHSTVTRAQLLSNPKIEPDEDNPSNYGQFTLTIRGGRFEWRGSADGIQEGGTASVRGDSVTLRPTFPADQTGQEFVYRWSRYRGVLSFTKVTPGPTFLVVHPWRQ
;
A
#
# COMPACT_ATOMS: atom_id res chain seq x y z
N MET A 1 -39.68 -53.36 -21.84
CA MET A 1 -41.00 -53.64 -21.21
C MET A 1 -41.45 -52.39 -20.48
N ARG A 2 -42.48 -51.77 -21.09
CA ARG A 2 -43.63 -50.99 -20.53
C ARG A 2 -43.33 -49.85 -19.55
N SER A 3 -43.43 -48.68 -20.05
CA SER A 3 -44.23 -47.52 -19.54
C SER A 3 -45.69 -47.95 -19.32
N PRO A 4 -46.63 -47.22 -18.62
CA PRO A 4 -47.01 -45.88 -19.01
C PRO A 4 -47.64 -44.97 -17.89
N HIS A 5 -47.80 -43.64 -18.20
CA HIS A 5 -49.03 -42.78 -18.16
C HIS A 5 -49.74 -42.57 -16.80
N ASP A 6 -50.31 -41.45 -16.41
CA ASP A 6 -50.99 -40.33 -17.08
C ASP A 6 -51.21 -39.17 -16.07
N GLN A 7 -51.09 -37.92 -16.50
CA GLN A 7 -52.10 -36.87 -16.75
C GLN A 7 -52.97 -36.47 -15.57
N PHE A 8 -52.97 -35.15 -15.24
CA PHE A 8 -54.12 -34.26 -15.42
C PHE A 8 -53.81 -32.83 -14.89
N ALA A 9 -53.83 -31.85 -15.80
CA ALA A 9 -54.24 -30.48 -15.58
C ALA A 9 -55.67 -30.35 -16.18
N PRO A 10 -56.36 -29.20 -16.23
CA PRO A 10 -56.32 -27.91 -15.55
C PRO A 10 -57.70 -27.42 -15.04
N ASN A 11 -57.79 -26.23 -14.44
CA ASN A 11 -59.00 -25.40 -14.68
C ASN A 11 -58.81 -23.92 -14.20
N ARG A 12 -58.89 -23.03 -15.16
CA ARG A 12 -59.42 -21.67 -14.99
C ARG A 12 -60.92 -21.71 -15.35
N PRO A 13 -61.77 -20.77 -14.89
CA PRO A 13 -62.09 -19.61 -15.70
C PRO A 13 -62.35 -18.27 -14.99
N ASN A 14 -62.19 -17.21 -15.75
CA ASN A 14 -62.69 -15.86 -15.73
C ASN A 14 -64.19 -15.84 -16.16
N PRO A 15 -64.96 -14.74 -16.30
CA PRO A 15 -64.92 -13.33 -15.85
C PRO A 15 -66.28 -12.72 -15.48
N GLY A 16 -66.31 -11.42 -15.12
CA GLY A 16 -67.46 -10.68 -15.56
C GLY A 16 -68.11 -9.62 -14.68
N ARG A 17 -67.95 -8.33 -15.11
CA ARG A 17 -68.97 -7.25 -15.22
C ARG A 17 -69.50 -6.59 -13.95
N ARG A 18 -69.62 -5.35 -13.82
CA ARG A 18 -69.83 -4.05 -14.51
C ARG A 18 -70.16 -3.03 -13.41
N ALA A 19 -69.55 -1.91 -13.41
CA ALA A 19 -70.04 -0.58 -13.79
C ALA A 19 -71.20 0.00 -13.00
N GLY A 20 -71.03 1.21 -12.50
CA GLY A 20 -72.11 2.15 -12.32
C GLY A 20 -71.93 3.15 -11.20
N ASP A 21 -71.47 4.35 -11.59
CA ASP A 21 -71.94 5.69 -11.22
C ASP A 21 -72.39 6.01 -9.76
N ALA A 22 -71.84 6.99 -9.14
CA ALA A 22 -72.45 8.29 -8.98
C ALA A 22 -71.58 9.27 -8.16
N MET A 23 -71.38 10.42 -8.75
CA MET A 23 -70.88 11.66 -8.17
C MET A 23 -71.80 12.23 -7.11
N LYS A 24 -71.24 13.02 -6.20
CA LYS A 24 -71.64 14.26 -5.54
C LYS A 24 -71.70 14.22 -4.01
N ALA A 25 -70.95 15.07 -3.49
CA ALA A 25 -71.27 16.18 -2.58
C ALA A 25 -70.31 16.28 -1.38
N CYS A 26 -69.54 17.33 -1.46
CA CYS A 26 -69.29 18.40 -0.49
C CYS A 26 -68.91 18.11 0.97
N ALA A 27 -67.69 18.52 1.22
CA ALA A 27 -67.35 19.58 2.18
C ALA A 27 -67.38 19.28 3.69
N ILE A 28 -66.23 19.65 4.28
CA ILE A 28 -66.04 20.04 5.68
C ILE A 28 -65.98 18.89 6.68
N TRP A 29 -64.79 18.50 7.03
CA TRP A 29 -64.31 18.42 8.42
C TRP A 29 -62.77 18.37 8.40
N LEU A 30 -62.15 19.52 8.59
CA LEU A 30 -60.76 19.71 9.03
C LEU A 30 -60.70 19.44 10.52
N LEU A 31 -59.60 18.87 10.94
CA LEU A 31 -59.08 18.73 12.31
C LEU A 31 -59.26 17.34 12.98
N ALA A 32 -58.09 16.88 13.38
CA ALA A 32 -57.81 15.80 14.32
C ALA A 32 -57.65 14.39 13.73
N THR A 33 -56.41 14.10 13.19
CA THR A 33 -55.63 12.88 13.47
C THR A 33 -54.24 12.99 12.82
N ALA A 34 -53.37 13.75 13.46
CA ALA A 34 -51.95 13.73 13.17
C ALA A 34 -51.19 13.46 14.47
N ALA A 35 -51.24 12.22 14.94
CA ALA A 35 -50.37 11.76 16.03
C ALA A 35 -50.43 10.24 16.10
N ALA A 36 -49.64 9.54 15.32
CA ALA A 36 -49.08 8.22 15.64
C ALA A 36 -48.47 7.61 14.40
N LEU A 37 -47.17 7.94 14.08
CA LEU A 37 -46.21 7.15 13.31
C LEU A 37 -44.85 7.90 13.23
N THR A 38 -44.22 8.07 14.41
CA THR A 38 -42.75 8.36 14.44
C THR A 38 -42.16 7.70 15.68
N ALA A 39 -42.15 6.39 15.70
CA ALA A 39 -41.19 5.64 16.52
C ALA A 39 -39.99 5.30 15.64
N GLY A 40 -39.31 6.32 15.17
CA GLY A 40 -37.97 6.23 14.55
C GLY A 40 -36.93 6.64 15.61
N CYS A 41 -35.97 5.82 15.91
CA CYS A 41 -34.84 6.06 16.80
C CYS A 41 -34.13 7.39 16.47
N GLY A 42 -34.63 8.46 17.01
CA GLY A 42 -34.02 9.79 16.95
C GLY A 42 -33.10 9.98 18.14
N GLY A 43 -31.82 9.70 18.04
CA GLY A 43 -30.85 10.29 18.97
C GLY A 43 -30.98 11.80 18.88
N SER A 44 -31.37 12.44 20.00
CA SER A 44 -31.50 13.89 20.10
C SER A 44 -30.15 14.53 19.80
N ALA A 45 -29.99 15.18 18.65
CA ALA A 45 -28.83 15.98 18.35
C ALA A 45 -28.73 17.10 19.39
N LYS A 46 -27.63 17.17 20.11
CA LYS A 46 -27.34 18.32 20.98
C LYS A 46 -27.19 19.56 20.10
N LEU A 47 -28.00 20.56 20.35
CA LEU A 47 -27.87 21.85 19.67
C LEU A 47 -27.01 22.77 20.55
N ASP A 48 -26.23 23.60 19.93
CA ASP A 48 -25.52 24.70 20.60
C ASP A 48 -26.50 25.85 20.97
N LYS A 49 -25.98 26.92 21.61
CA LYS A 49 -26.77 28.09 21.98
C LYS A 49 -27.38 28.85 20.80
N THR A 50 -27.00 28.51 19.58
CA THR A 50 -27.46 29.13 18.31
C THR A 50 -28.41 28.20 17.54
N GLY A 51 -28.74 27.01 18.08
CA GLY A 51 -29.58 26.01 17.41
C GLY A 51 -28.86 25.19 16.35
N THR A 52 -27.53 25.27 16.26
CA THR A 52 -26.74 24.50 15.33
C THR A 52 -26.43 23.12 15.93
N PRO A 53 -26.56 22.00 15.17
CA PRO A 53 -26.20 20.69 15.67
C PRO A 53 -24.73 20.65 16.08
N VAL A 54 -24.46 20.46 17.37
CA VAL A 54 -23.10 20.23 17.87
C VAL A 54 -22.67 18.87 17.36
N ARG A 55 -21.78 18.84 16.36
CA ARG A 55 -21.06 17.62 15.99
C ARG A 55 -20.07 17.33 17.11
N ASP A 56 -20.26 16.24 17.82
CA ASP A 56 -19.25 15.76 18.76
C ASP A 56 -17.91 15.69 18.03
N LYS A 57 -16.83 16.14 18.70
CA LYS A 57 -15.48 16.09 18.13
C LYS A 57 -15.19 14.63 17.74
N PRO A 58 -14.63 14.37 16.55
CA PRO A 58 -14.30 13.02 16.15
C PRO A 58 -13.33 12.39 17.15
N LEU A 59 -13.54 11.11 17.42
CA LEU A 59 -12.55 10.31 18.14
C LEU A 59 -11.30 10.22 17.28
N VAL A 60 -10.16 10.68 17.82
CA VAL A 60 -8.87 10.58 17.15
C VAL A 60 -8.24 9.24 17.52
N LEU A 61 -7.88 8.45 16.50
CA LEU A 61 -7.12 7.21 16.61
C LEU A 61 -5.75 7.42 15.97
N THR A 62 -4.71 6.98 16.66
CA THR A 62 -3.34 7.08 16.15
C THR A 62 -2.93 5.78 15.45
N LEU A 63 -2.27 5.89 14.29
CA LEU A 63 -1.77 4.76 13.51
C LEU A 63 -0.26 4.86 13.36
N ALA A 64 0.48 3.87 13.85
CA ALA A 64 1.92 3.76 13.66
C ALA A 64 2.25 3.19 12.29
N ASP A 65 3.07 3.91 11.54
CA ASP A 65 3.69 3.46 10.29
C ASP A 65 5.20 3.72 10.36
N HIS A 66 6.01 2.69 10.11
CA HIS A 66 7.47 2.84 10.07
C HIS A 66 7.96 3.52 8.78
N GLU A 67 7.13 3.52 7.74
CA GLU A 67 7.41 4.17 6.46
C GLU A 67 6.93 5.64 6.46
N THR A 68 7.45 6.40 5.52
CA THR A 68 7.01 7.78 5.27
C THR A 68 5.98 7.87 4.15
N GLY A 69 5.72 6.76 3.44
CA GLY A 69 4.72 6.64 2.39
C GLY A 69 3.47 5.89 2.86
N MET A 70 2.28 6.33 2.42
CA MET A 70 0.99 5.84 2.93
C MET A 70 0.12 5.12 1.89
N LEU A 71 0.66 4.76 0.71
CA LEU A 71 -0.16 4.18 -0.37
C LEU A 71 -1.01 2.99 0.09
N ASP A 72 -0.42 2.13 0.91
CA ASP A 72 -1.05 0.91 1.39
C ASP A 72 -2.16 1.16 2.42
N VAL A 73 -2.11 2.25 3.19
CA VAL A 73 -3.08 2.55 4.26
C VAL A 73 -4.04 3.69 3.93
N GLN A 74 -3.68 4.59 3.02
CA GLN A 74 -4.45 5.82 2.77
C GLN A 74 -5.89 5.54 2.34
N ASN A 75 -6.10 4.63 1.40
CA ASN A 75 -7.44 4.26 0.94
C ASN A 75 -8.27 3.65 2.07
N TRP A 76 -7.67 2.81 2.91
CA TRP A 76 -8.34 2.24 4.06
C TRP A 76 -8.74 3.33 5.07
N ILE A 77 -7.85 4.30 5.38
CA ILE A 77 -8.13 5.43 6.27
C ILE A 77 -9.32 6.24 5.77
N GLN A 78 -9.31 6.63 4.49
CA GLN A 78 -10.39 7.40 3.88
C GLN A 78 -11.72 6.66 3.97
N GLU A 79 -11.72 5.37 3.67
CA GLU A 79 -12.91 4.53 3.72
C GLU A 79 -13.45 4.37 5.15
N VAL A 80 -12.58 4.18 6.15
CA VAL A 80 -12.96 4.17 7.57
C VAL A 80 -13.63 5.48 7.96
N GLN A 81 -13.00 6.62 7.67
CA GLN A 81 -13.53 7.94 8.02
C GLN A 81 -14.88 8.23 7.36
N ARG A 82 -15.01 7.83 6.09
CA ARG A 82 -16.29 7.93 5.35
C ARG A 82 -17.38 7.06 5.98
N ARG A 83 -17.12 5.78 6.27
CA ARG A 83 -18.09 4.84 6.88
C ARG A 83 -18.45 5.22 8.31
N ALA A 84 -17.50 5.74 9.06
CA ALA A 84 -17.73 6.25 10.41
C ALA A 84 -18.57 7.55 10.42
N GLY A 85 -18.83 8.18 9.25
CA GLY A 85 -19.59 9.42 9.16
C GLY A 85 -18.91 10.60 9.85
N GLY A 86 -17.57 10.64 9.84
CA GLY A 86 -16.76 11.69 10.47
C GLY A 86 -16.64 11.56 12.00
N THR A 87 -17.10 10.46 12.60
CA THR A 87 -16.98 10.23 14.06
C THR A 87 -15.60 9.64 14.46
N ILE A 88 -14.79 9.24 13.48
CA ILE A 88 -13.41 8.82 13.65
C ILE A 88 -12.52 9.70 12.76
N ARG A 89 -11.36 10.09 13.29
CA ARG A 89 -10.22 10.63 12.56
C ARG A 89 -9.00 9.78 12.86
N ILE A 90 -8.29 9.33 11.83
CA ILE A 90 -7.06 8.54 11.97
C ILE A 90 -5.87 9.47 11.68
N GLU A 91 -4.96 9.58 12.65
CA GLU A 91 -3.71 10.32 12.53
C GLU A 91 -2.55 9.33 12.38
N VAL A 92 -1.84 9.41 11.25
CA VAL A 92 -0.69 8.55 11.00
C VAL A 92 0.55 9.14 11.66
N ARG A 93 1.25 8.30 12.43
CA ARG A 93 2.55 8.57 13.02
C ARG A 93 3.62 7.91 12.15
N GLN A 94 4.07 8.66 11.14
CA GLN A 94 5.09 8.20 10.20
C GLN A 94 6.46 8.06 10.87
N GLY A 95 7.31 7.18 10.30
CA GLY A 95 8.65 6.94 10.82
C GLY A 95 8.68 6.27 12.20
N TRP A 96 7.56 5.67 12.63
CA TRP A 96 7.47 5.00 13.92
C TRP A 96 8.50 3.87 14.01
N ARG A 97 9.47 4.00 14.93
CA ARG A 97 10.59 3.07 15.10
C ARG A 97 11.44 2.82 13.82
N ALA A 98 11.42 3.73 12.86
CA ALA A 98 12.06 3.52 11.55
C ALA A 98 13.58 3.25 11.62
N LYS A 99 14.25 3.64 12.70
CA LYS A 99 15.69 3.38 12.95
C LYS A 99 15.96 2.06 13.67
N ASP A 100 14.93 1.37 14.13
CA ASP A 100 15.06 0.09 14.82
C ASP A 100 15.12 -1.05 13.79
N PRO A 101 16.14 -1.90 13.78
CA PRO A 101 16.19 -3.05 12.86
C PRO A 101 15.00 -4.01 13.03
N ASP A 102 14.42 -4.08 14.23
CA ASP A 102 13.27 -4.92 14.59
C ASP A 102 12.02 -4.06 14.90
N TYR A 103 11.78 -3.05 14.07
CA TYR A 103 10.70 -2.08 14.25
C TYR A 103 9.31 -2.71 14.37
N ASP A 104 9.01 -3.78 13.64
CA ASP A 104 7.70 -4.46 13.67
C ASP A 104 7.42 -5.05 15.05
N ARG A 105 8.38 -5.80 15.65
CA ARG A 105 8.23 -6.38 16.98
C ARG A 105 8.09 -5.31 18.06
N GLY A 106 8.89 -4.25 17.96
CA GLY A 106 8.76 -3.09 18.83
C GLY A 106 7.40 -2.41 18.70
N THR A 107 6.89 -2.25 17.47
CA THR A 107 5.57 -1.66 17.21
C THR A 107 4.43 -2.55 17.71
N ILE A 108 4.53 -3.88 17.59
CA ILE A 108 3.57 -4.82 18.18
C ILE A 108 3.52 -4.62 19.70
N ALA A 109 4.67 -4.48 20.37
CA ALA A 109 4.72 -4.21 21.79
C ALA A 109 4.09 -2.85 22.15
N ASP A 110 4.27 -1.83 21.32
CA ASP A 110 3.69 -0.49 21.51
C ASP A 110 2.16 -0.50 21.41
N VAL A 111 1.59 -1.14 20.37
CA VAL A 111 0.15 -1.22 20.23
C VAL A 111 -0.49 -2.09 21.30
N ARG A 112 0.14 -3.18 21.73
CA ARG A 112 -0.31 -3.98 22.88
C ARG A 112 -0.35 -3.18 24.18
N ALA A 113 0.65 -2.36 24.40
CA ALA A 113 0.73 -1.49 25.57
C ALA A 113 -0.21 -0.27 25.52
N GLY A 114 -0.87 -0.02 24.38
CA GLY A 114 -1.75 1.14 24.18
C GLY A 114 -0.99 2.46 24.02
N ARG A 115 0.31 2.42 23.64
CA ARG A 115 1.07 3.63 23.29
C ARG A 115 0.64 4.21 21.93
N ILE A 116 0.05 3.38 21.09
CA ILE A 116 -0.55 3.70 19.80
C ILE A 116 -1.82 2.88 19.65
N ASP A 117 -2.85 3.38 19.00
CA ASP A 117 -4.15 2.69 18.85
C ASP A 117 -4.11 1.62 17.78
N ILE A 118 -3.55 1.95 16.61
CA ILE A 118 -3.49 1.10 15.42
C ILE A 118 -2.04 0.99 14.98
N ALA A 119 -1.66 -0.15 14.44
CA ALA A 119 -0.33 -0.35 13.86
C ALA A 119 -0.41 -1.06 12.50
N LYS A 120 0.45 -0.62 11.57
CA LYS A 120 0.77 -1.33 10.34
C LYS A 120 1.94 -2.26 10.60
N ILE A 121 1.74 -3.57 10.47
CA ILE A 121 2.72 -4.62 10.76
C ILE A 121 2.89 -5.50 9.53
N ALA A 122 4.12 -5.75 9.12
CA ALA A 122 4.39 -6.65 8.00
C ALA A 122 3.97 -8.09 8.34
N ALA A 123 3.30 -8.77 7.39
CA ALA A 123 2.81 -10.14 7.58
C ALA A 123 3.90 -11.12 8.01
N ARG A 124 5.13 -10.93 7.50
CA ARG A 124 6.31 -11.75 7.83
C ARG A 124 6.73 -11.68 9.30
N SER A 125 6.47 -10.56 9.98
CA SER A 125 6.99 -10.28 11.31
C SER A 125 6.17 -10.93 12.42
N TRP A 126 4.99 -11.43 12.11
CA TRP A 126 4.13 -12.10 13.08
C TRP A 126 4.73 -13.38 13.64
N ASP A 127 5.58 -14.07 12.88
CA ASP A 127 6.31 -15.23 13.34
C ASP A 127 7.23 -14.93 14.54
N GLU A 128 7.83 -13.73 14.57
CA GLU A 128 8.74 -13.30 15.62
C GLU A 128 8.05 -13.19 16.99
N VAL A 129 6.72 -13.16 16.99
CA VAL A 129 5.89 -13.11 18.21
C VAL A 129 4.97 -14.35 18.34
N GLY A 130 5.26 -15.42 17.60
CA GLY A 130 4.56 -16.70 17.71
C GLY A 130 3.20 -16.78 17.02
N VAL A 131 2.88 -15.83 16.09
CA VAL A 131 1.67 -15.87 15.28
C VAL A 131 2.01 -16.41 13.89
N GLN A 132 1.58 -17.64 13.60
CA GLN A 132 1.96 -18.38 12.38
C GLN A 132 0.95 -18.25 11.25
N SER A 133 -0.22 -17.64 11.48
CA SER A 133 -1.35 -17.63 10.55
C SER A 133 -1.06 -16.95 9.21
N PHE A 134 -0.03 -16.11 9.12
CA PHE A 134 0.36 -15.39 7.91
C PHE A 134 1.46 -16.06 7.09
N ARG A 135 2.01 -17.19 7.57
CA ARG A 135 3.15 -17.87 6.93
C ARG A 135 2.91 -18.24 5.47
N ALA A 136 1.68 -18.57 5.10
CA ALA A 136 1.35 -18.89 3.73
C ALA A 136 1.50 -17.69 2.78
N LEU A 137 1.28 -16.45 3.25
CA LEU A 137 1.49 -15.24 2.42
C LEU A 137 2.97 -14.98 2.11
N VAL A 138 3.87 -15.48 2.94
CA VAL A 138 5.33 -15.31 2.80
C VAL A 138 6.03 -16.63 2.46
N ALA A 139 5.27 -17.66 2.10
CA ALA A 139 5.84 -18.90 1.58
C ALA A 139 6.54 -18.62 0.25
N PRO A 140 7.83 -19.02 0.09
CA PRO A 140 8.64 -18.57 -1.03
C PRO A 140 8.09 -19.02 -2.37
N MET A 141 7.94 -18.10 -3.33
CA MET A 141 7.43 -18.31 -4.69
C MET A 141 6.02 -18.90 -4.76
N LEU A 142 5.21 -18.78 -3.68
CA LEU A 142 3.82 -19.21 -3.66
C LEU A 142 2.91 -18.16 -4.29
N VAL A 143 2.88 -16.95 -3.73
CA VAL A 143 2.17 -15.81 -4.28
C VAL A 143 3.18 -15.01 -5.11
N ASP A 144 3.21 -15.30 -6.39
CA ASP A 144 4.22 -14.84 -7.35
C ASP A 144 3.65 -13.96 -8.48
N SER A 145 2.42 -13.50 -8.32
CA SER A 145 1.81 -12.55 -9.24
C SER A 145 0.77 -11.68 -8.54
N TYR A 146 0.57 -10.46 -9.04
CA TYR A 146 -0.46 -9.56 -8.54
C TYR A 146 -1.88 -10.11 -8.77
N ALA A 147 -2.10 -10.86 -9.84
CA ALA A 147 -3.39 -11.51 -10.08
C ALA A 147 -3.70 -12.55 -9.00
N LEU A 148 -2.70 -13.33 -8.58
CA LEU A 148 -2.86 -14.28 -7.49
C LEU A 148 -3.01 -13.58 -6.14
N GLU A 149 -2.23 -12.55 -5.86
CA GLU A 149 -2.38 -11.75 -4.65
C GLU A 149 -3.80 -11.18 -4.51
N GLN A 150 -4.36 -10.63 -5.61
CA GLN A 150 -5.74 -10.15 -5.63
C GLN A 150 -6.73 -11.25 -5.29
N ARG A 151 -6.56 -12.45 -5.87
CA ARG A 151 -7.45 -13.59 -5.59
C ARG A 151 -7.34 -14.06 -4.15
N VAL A 152 -6.14 -14.11 -3.60
CA VAL A 152 -5.90 -14.45 -2.19
C VAL A 152 -6.56 -13.42 -1.27
N LEU A 153 -6.36 -12.14 -1.53
CA LEU A 153 -6.88 -11.07 -0.67
C LEU A 153 -8.40 -10.89 -0.76
N THR A 154 -9.04 -11.37 -1.84
CA THR A 154 -10.51 -11.37 -1.99
C THR A 154 -11.17 -12.68 -1.59
N SER A 155 -10.40 -13.69 -1.16
CA SER A 155 -10.91 -14.95 -0.60
C SER A 155 -11.17 -14.82 0.91
N ASP A 156 -11.58 -15.91 1.55
CA ASP A 156 -11.75 -15.98 3.00
C ASP A 156 -10.42 -16.08 3.78
N LEU A 157 -9.30 -16.30 3.09
CA LEU A 157 -7.98 -16.46 3.72
C LEU A 157 -7.57 -15.28 4.62
N PRO A 158 -7.67 -14.01 4.18
CA PRO A 158 -7.31 -12.87 5.01
C PRO A 158 -8.10 -12.83 6.32
N ALA A 159 -9.42 -13.09 6.26
CA ALA A 159 -10.28 -13.11 7.43
C ALA A 159 -9.95 -14.25 8.41
N GLN A 160 -9.46 -15.39 7.89
CA GLN A 160 -8.98 -16.50 8.71
C GLN A 160 -7.61 -16.20 9.33
N MET A 161 -6.68 -15.65 8.54
CA MET A 161 -5.31 -15.34 8.96
C MET A 161 -5.27 -14.25 10.03
N ILE A 162 -6.05 -13.18 9.85
CA ILE A 162 -6.01 -12.01 10.74
C ILE A 162 -6.49 -12.36 12.16
N LYS A 163 -7.31 -13.38 12.34
CA LYS A 163 -7.73 -13.87 13.66
C LYS A 163 -6.56 -14.34 14.52
N GLY A 164 -5.45 -14.73 13.88
CA GLY A 164 -4.25 -15.18 14.61
C GLY A 164 -3.67 -14.12 15.55
N VAL A 165 -3.84 -12.83 15.25
CA VAL A 165 -3.31 -11.72 16.06
C VAL A 165 -4.02 -11.60 17.42
N ASN A 166 -5.21 -12.20 17.58
CA ASN A 166 -5.93 -12.18 18.85
C ASN A 166 -5.12 -12.83 20.00
N LYS A 167 -4.19 -13.74 19.67
CA LYS A 167 -3.24 -14.32 20.64
C LYS A 167 -2.30 -13.29 21.27
N GLN A 168 -2.25 -12.08 20.71
CA GLN A 168 -1.42 -10.98 21.17
C GLN A 168 -2.22 -9.88 21.89
N ASP A 169 -3.47 -10.14 22.29
CA ASP A 169 -4.41 -9.16 22.85
C ASP A 169 -4.66 -7.96 21.90
N LEU A 170 -4.64 -8.23 20.59
CA LEU A 170 -4.88 -7.28 19.52
C LEU A 170 -6.15 -7.67 18.75
N VAL A 171 -6.75 -6.69 18.09
CA VAL A 171 -7.84 -6.91 17.13
C VAL A 171 -7.29 -6.71 15.73
N GLY A 172 -7.40 -7.73 14.89
CA GLY A 172 -7.07 -7.62 13.49
C GLY A 172 -8.14 -6.85 12.72
N LEU A 173 -7.71 -5.85 11.95
CA LEU A 173 -8.61 -4.99 11.17
C LEU A 173 -8.62 -5.35 9.69
N ALA A 174 -7.45 -5.52 9.08
CA ALA A 174 -7.31 -5.81 7.66
C ALA A 174 -5.98 -6.50 7.34
N VAL A 175 -5.94 -7.22 6.22
CA VAL A 175 -4.72 -7.61 5.51
C VAL A 175 -4.68 -6.81 4.22
N LEU A 176 -3.61 -6.06 4.01
CA LEU A 176 -3.43 -5.16 2.87
C LEU A 176 -2.43 -5.75 1.88
N PRO A 177 -2.59 -5.43 0.57
CA PRO A 177 -1.64 -5.85 -0.45
C PRO A 177 -0.27 -5.19 -0.28
N GLY A 178 0.70 -5.72 -1.00
CA GLY A 178 2.02 -5.12 -1.09
C GLY A 178 2.75 -5.46 -2.37
N LEU A 179 3.84 -4.75 -2.63
CA LEU A 179 4.67 -5.01 -3.80
C LEU A 179 5.36 -6.38 -3.69
N LEU A 180 5.50 -7.06 -4.82
CA LEU A 180 6.20 -8.34 -4.89
C LEU A 180 7.71 -8.14 -4.69
N ARG A 181 8.28 -8.91 -3.76
CA ARG A 181 9.70 -8.86 -3.45
C ARG A 181 10.50 -9.80 -4.31
N LYS A 182 11.62 -9.30 -4.81
CA LYS A 182 12.49 -9.98 -5.76
C LYS A 182 13.94 -10.02 -5.25
N PRO A 183 14.77 -10.93 -5.75
CA PRO A 183 16.20 -10.90 -5.48
C PRO A 183 16.87 -9.71 -6.18
N LEU A 184 17.37 -8.75 -5.39
CA LEU A 184 18.30 -7.72 -5.85
C LEU A 184 19.72 -8.22 -5.66
N GLY A 185 20.43 -8.44 -6.73
CA GLY A 185 21.86 -8.77 -6.71
C GLY A 185 22.71 -7.51 -6.56
N ILE A 186 23.54 -7.44 -5.52
CA ILE A 186 24.43 -6.30 -5.24
C ILE A 186 25.83 -6.60 -5.78
N SER A 187 26.57 -7.54 -5.19
CA SER A 187 27.89 -7.94 -5.68
C SER A 187 27.83 -9.00 -6.79
N ARG A 188 26.75 -9.75 -6.90
CA ARG A 188 26.51 -10.82 -7.87
C ARG A 188 25.08 -10.80 -8.39
N VAL A 189 24.80 -11.51 -9.47
CA VAL A 189 23.42 -11.79 -9.95
C VAL A 189 22.85 -12.97 -9.15
N LEU A 190 21.54 -12.98 -8.89
CA LEU A 190 20.87 -14.01 -8.07
C LEU A 190 19.70 -14.63 -8.85
N ARG A 191 19.93 -15.70 -9.62
CA ARG A 191 18.95 -16.36 -10.48
C ARG A 191 18.66 -17.81 -10.09
N SER A 192 19.67 -18.48 -9.52
CA SER A 192 19.65 -19.92 -9.24
C SER A 192 20.16 -20.21 -7.83
N PRO A 193 19.92 -21.40 -7.24
CA PRO A 193 20.46 -21.75 -5.94
C PRO A 193 21.98 -21.59 -5.84
N GLN A 194 22.72 -21.84 -6.93
CA GLN A 194 24.17 -21.68 -6.98
C GLN A 194 24.59 -20.22 -6.76
N ASP A 195 23.80 -19.28 -7.27
CA ASP A 195 24.06 -17.84 -7.08
C ASP A 195 23.86 -17.40 -5.62
N PHE A 196 22.98 -18.08 -4.90
CA PHE A 196 22.74 -17.84 -3.46
C PHE A 196 23.77 -18.53 -2.55
N ALA A 197 24.47 -19.55 -3.03
CA ALA A 197 25.40 -20.31 -2.21
C ALA A 197 26.46 -19.40 -1.54
N ASN A 198 26.53 -19.46 -0.19
CA ASN A 198 27.38 -18.62 0.65
C ASN A 198 27.15 -17.10 0.52
N ALA A 199 26.11 -16.65 -0.20
CA ALA A 199 25.79 -15.24 -0.35
C ALA A 199 25.22 -14.65 0.94
N ARG A 200 25.63 -13.43 1.28
CA ARG A 200 25.05 -12.64 2.38
C ARG A 200 23.84 -11.89 1.81
N ILE A 201 22.65 -12.35 2.19
CA ILE A 201 21.38 -11.81 1.66
C ILE A 201 20.70 -10.96 2.71
N GLY A 202 20.49 -9.69 2.39
CA GLY A 202 19.77 -8.76 3.23
C GLY A 202 18.28 -9.10 3.28
N ILE A 203 17.76 -9.23 4.50
CA ILE A 203 16.36 -9.50 4.76
C ILE A 203 15.80 -8.55 5.82
N ARG A 204 14.50 -8.39 5.84
CA ARG A 204 13.79 -7.93 7.03
C ARG A 204 13.58 -9.10 8.00
N PRO A 205 13.52 -8.85 9.34
CA PRO A 205 13.26 -9.91 10.31
C PRO A 205 12.03 -10.76 9.91
N GLY A 206 12.18 -12.07 9.96
CA GLY A 206 11.12 -13.04 9.63
C GLY A 206 11.69 -14.44 9.50
N GLU A 207 11.08 -15.41 10.17
CA GLU A 207 11.58 -16.80 10.23
C GLU A 207 11.54 -17.48 8.86
N VAL A 208 10.45 -17.29 8.10
CA VAL A 208 10.32 -17.88 6.76
C VAL A 208 11.41 -17.34 5.82
N ALA A 209 11.75 -16.06 5.91
CA ALA A 209 12.83 -15.47 5.10
C ALA A 209 14.19 -16.08 5.46
N ARG A 210 14.50 -16.26 6.76
CA ARG A 210 15.74 -16.94 7.21
C ARG A 210 15.82 -18.35 6.66
N GLN A 211 14.75 -19.12 6.81
CA GLN A 211 14.68 -20.50 6.30
C GLN A 211 14.83 -20.57 4.77
N THR A 212 14.20 -19.63 4.06
CA THR A 212 14.27 -19.53 2.60
C THR A 212 15.72 -19.38 2.12
N PHE A 213 16.42 -18.38 2.65
CA PHE A 213 17.80 -18.15 2.19
C PHE A 213 18.78 -19.20 2.70
N ALA A 214 18.55 -19.79 3.87
CA ALA A 214 19.31 -20.96 4.33
C ALA A 214 19.11 -22.17 3.40
N ALA A 215 17.88 -22.45 2.97
CA ALA A 215 17.59 -23.54 2.02
C ALA A 215 18.24 -23.31 0.63
N LEU A 216 18.41 -22.05 0.23
CA LEU A 216 19.16 -21.67 -0.98
C LEU A 216 20.69 -21.67 -0.77
N GLY A 217 21.18 -22.01 0.42
CA GLY A 217 22.61 -22.03 0.75
C GLY A 217 23.19 -20.65 1.09
N GLY A 218 22.35 -19.63 1.22
CA GLY A 218 22.75 -18.27 1.58
C GLY A 218 22.70 -18.00 3.08
N LYS A 219 23.25 -16.85 3.47
CA LYS A 219 23.25 -16.35 4.86
C LYS A 219 22.36 -15.12 4.94
N ALA A 220 21.25 -15.24 5.66
CA ALA A 220 20.35 -14.12 5.90
C ALA A 220 20.98 -13.11 6.86
N VAL A 221 20.93 -11.82 6.51
CA VAL A 221 21.48 -10.70 7.29
C VAL A 221 20.41 -9.65 7.46
N THR A 222 20.06 -9.31 8.69
CA THR A 222 19.11 -8.23 8.98
C THR A 222 19.82 -6.88 8.96
N TYR A 223 19.11 -5.83 8.54
CA TYR A 223 19.61 -4.46 8.51
C TYR A 223 18.46 -3.48 8.79
N ALA A 224 18.78 -2.27 9.25
CA ALA A 224 17.78 -1.24 9.50
C ALA A 224 17.23 -0.65 8.16
N PRO A 225 15.95 -0.22 8.11
CA PRO A 225 15.41 0.50 6.97
C PRO A 225 16.29 1.70 6.59
N GLY A 226 16.53 1.90 5.28
CA GLY A 226 17.33 3.04 4.80
C GLY A 226 18.85 2.91 4.97
N ASP A 227 19.36 1.89 5.65
CA ASP A 227 20.81 1.71 5.85
C ASP A 227 21.51 1.25 4.56
N ARG A 228 21.87 2.23 3.73
CA ARG A 228 22.59 1.98 2.46
C ARG A 228 23.97 1.40 2.68
N ALA A 229 24.65 1.81 3.74
CA ALA A 229 25.99 1.33 4.03
C ALA A 229 25.99 -0.16 4.41
N ALA A 230 25.01 -0.61 5.18
CA ALA A 230 24.83 -2.03 5.46
C ALA A 230 24.49 -2.81 4.18
N VAL A 231 23.52 -2.32 3.39
CA VAL A 231 23.09 -2.99 2.14
C VAL A 231 24.24 -3.10 1.13
N SER A 232 25.06 -2.06 0.94
CA SER A 232 26.18 -2.08 0.00
C SER A 232 27.26 -3.14 0.31
N ARG A 233 27.31 -3.68 1.52
CA ARG A 233 28.25 -4.73 1.95
C ARG A 233 27.69 -6.15 1.78
N LEU A 234 26.47 -6.29 1.27
CA LEU A 234 25.81 -7.57 1.05
C LEU A 234 26.06 -8.08 -0.37
N ASP A 235 25.82 -9.36 -0.59
CA ASP A 235 25.85 -9.95 -1.92
C ASP A 235 24.53 -9.73 -2.67
N GLY A 236 23.45 -9.61 -1.93
CA GLY A 236 22.12 -9.28 -2.43
C GLY A 236 21.13 -8.97 -1.32
N ALA A 237 19.89 -8.65 -1.70
CA ALA A 237 18.81 -8.40 -0.75
C ALA A 237 17.46 -8.80 -1.36
N GLU A 238 16.48 -9.14 -0.51
CA GLU A 238 15.09 -9.34 -0.92
C GLU A 238 14.32 -8.02 -0.81
N LEU A 239 13.98 -7.42 -1.95
CA LEU A 239 13.41 -6.08 -2.00
C LEU A 239 12.38 -5.95 -3.13
N ASP A 240 11.43 -5.06 -2.95
CA ASP A 240 10.53 -4.60 -4.01
C ASP A 240 11.11 -3.36 -4.73
N ALA A 241 10.61 -3.10 -5.92
CA ALA A 241 11.13 -2.03 -6.77
C ALA A 241 11.03 -0.64 -6.10
N ALA A 242 9.95 -0.36 -5.34
CA ALA A 242 9.77 0.94 -4.70
C ALA A 242 10.81 1.17 -3.59
N VAL A 243 11.08 0.16 -2.77
CA VAL A 243 12.13 0.23 -1.73
C VAL A 243 13.53 0.37 -2.37
N ILE A 244 13.79 -0.31 -3.48
CA ILE A 244 15.06 -0.15 -4.20
C ILE A 244 15.21 1.29 -4.69
N ALA A 245 14.19 1.84 -5.33
CA ALA A 245 14.22 3.18 -5.91
C ALA A 245 14.30 4.29 -4.86
N SER A 246 13.45 4.23 -3.82
CA SER A 246 13.40 5.26 -2.77
C SER A 246 14.67 5.34 -1.93
N ASN A 247 15.33 4.19 -1.70
CA ASN A 247 16.59 4.14 -0.96
C ASN A 247 17.83 4.21 -1.87
N ALA A 248 17.67 4.35 -3.19
CA ALA A 248 18.74 4.36 -4.18
C ALA A 248 19.69 3.14 -4.07
N TYR A 249 19.13 1.96 -3.72
CA TYR A 249 19.92 0.72 -3.66
C TYR A 249 20.38 0.24 -5.05
N ASP A 250 19.68 0.68 -6.12
CA ASP A 250 20.03 0.45 -7.52
C ASP A 250 21.44 0.90 -7.89
N ARG A 251 21.97 1.96 -7.24
CA ARG A 251 23.26 2.57 -7.60
C ARG A 251 24.45 1.64 -7.49
N ASN A 252 24.42 0.74 -6.51
CA ASN A 252 25.51 -0.20 -6.22
C ASN A 252 25.10 -1.64 -6.51
N SER A 253 23.98 -1.86 -7.21
CA SER A 253 23.46 -3.18 -7.51
C SER A 253 23.76 -3.60 -8.94
N ARG A 254 24.02 -4.90 -9.14
CA ARG A 254 24.30 -5.47 -10.45
C ARG A 254 23.05 -5.73 -11.26
N ALA A 255 22.02 -6.30 -10.65
CA ALA A 255 20.79 -6.67 -11.35
C ALA A 255 19.65 -6.96 -10.39
N LEU A 256 18.42 -6.78 -10.88
CA LEU A 256 17.19 -7.30 -10.27
C LEU A 256 16.72 -8.53 -11.06
N THR A 257 16.43 -9.64 -10.38
CA THR A 257 15.90 -10.84 -11.04
C THR A 257 14.41 -10.69 -11.20
N ALA A 258 13.97 -10.35 -12.41
CA ALA A 258 12.63 -9.83 -12.70
C ALA A 258 11.51 -10.85 -12.62
N ASN A 259 11.81 -12.16 -12.83
CA ASN A 259 10.83 -13.25 -12.85
C ASN A 259 10.94 -14.19 -11.64
N VAL A 260 11.59 -13.78 -10.56
CA VAL A 260 11.60 -14.50 -9.29
C VAL A 260 10.89 -13.63 -8.25
N ASP A 261 9.61 -13.88 -8.06
CA ASP A 261 8.79 -13.25 -7.04
C ASP A 261 8.81 -14.12 -5.79
N LEU A 262 9.50 -13.65 -4.76
CA LEU A 262 9.67 -14.41 -3.52
C LEU A 262 8.37 -14.45 -2.71
N TRP A 263 7.75 -13.30 -2.47
CA TRP A 263 6.48 -13.10 -1.78
C TRP A 263 6.02 -11.64 -1.89
N PRO A 264 4.71 -11.37 -1.70
CA PRO A 264 4.23 -10.00 -1.56
C PRO A 264 4.67 -9.38 -0.21
N ARG A 265 4.91 -8.10 -0.20
CA ARG A 265 5.11 -7.31 1.02
C ARG A 265 3.76 -7.01 1.70
N ALA A 266 2.94 -8.04 1.88
CA ALA A 266 1.66 -7.89 2.55
C ALA A 266 1.83 -7.36 3.97
N VAL A 267 0.93 -6.48 4.39
CA VAL A 267 0.89 -5.90 5.73
C VAL A 267 -0.46 -6.12 6.38
N THR A 268 -0.49 -6.05 7.70
CA THR A 268 -1.72 -6.15 8.49
C THR A 268 -1.96 -4.85 9.23
N LEU A 269 -3.22 -4.47 9.37
CA LEU A 269 -3.64 -3.45 10.30
C LEU A 269 -4.19 -4.12 11.56
N VAL A 270 -3.68 -3.73 12.70
CA VAL A 270 -4.09 -4.27 14.00
C VAL A 270 -4.35 -3.13 14.97
N MET A 271 -5.25 -3.34 15.88
CA MET A 271 -5.64 -2.34 16.88
C MET A 271 -5.49 -2.88 18.29
N ASN A 272 -5.11 -2.00 19.23
CA ASN A 272 -5.15 -2.29 20.66
C ASN A 272 -6.57 -2.72 21.06
N LYS A 273 -6.67 -3.86 21.76
CA LYS A 273 -7.99 -4.41 22.12
C LYS A 273 -8.82 -3.46 23.00
N ARG A 274 -8.19 -2.79 23.98
CA ARG A 274 -8.89 -1.86 24.88
C ARG A 274 -9.40 -0.63 24.10
N SER A 275 -8.61 -0.11 23.14
CA SER A 275 -9.02 0.99 22.26
C SER A 275 -10.20 0.57 21.40
N PHE A 276 -10.18 -0.66 20.84
CA PHE A 276 -11.26 -1.21 20.03
C PHE A 276 -12.55 -1.42 20.85
N ASP A 277 -12.45 -1.94 22.07
CA ASP A 277 -13.62 -2.21 22.94
C ASP A 277 -14.35 -0.94 23.36
N ARG A 278 -13.69 0.22 23.37
CA ARG A 278 -14.29 1.52 23.68
C ARG A 278 -15.09 2.13 22.50
N LEU A 279 -14.94 1.58 21.30
CA LEU A 279 -15.62 2.08 20.11
C LEU A 279 -17.11 1.74 20.13
N THR A 280 -17.95 2.59 19.52
CA THR A 280 -19.34 2.25 19.22
C THR A 280 -19.43 1.12 18.20
N ALA A 281 -20.58 0.43 18.12
CA ALA A 281 -20.79 -0.63 17.12
C ALA A 281 -20.56 -0.12 15.68
N ARG A 282 -21.03 1.10 15.35
CA ARG A 282 -20.83 1.73 14.04
C ARG A 282 -19.34 1.98 13.75
N GLN A 283 -18.60 2.47 14.73
CA GLN A 283 -17.16 2.72 14.59
C GLN A 283 -16.36 1.42 14.39
N ARG A 284 -16.68 0.37 15.16
CA ARG A 284 -16.07 -0.97 14.96
C ARG A 284 -16.36 -1.50 13.56
N GLN A 285 -17.61 -1.40 13.12
CA GLN A 285 -18.00 -1.85 11.79
C GLN A 285 -17.27 -1.06 10.70
N ALA A 286 -17.10 0.25 10.86
CA ALA A 286 -16.34 1.07 9.90
C ALA A 286 -14.90 0.59 9.75
N LEU A 287 -14.21 0.27 10.86
CA LEU A 287 -12.83 -0.25 10.85
C LEU A 287 -12.73 -1.64 10.19
N LEU A 288 -13.68 -2.53 10.49
CA LEU A 288 -13.64 -3.93 10.03
C LEU A 288 -14.11 -4.11 8.58
N SER A 289 -14.94 -3.18 8.06
CA SER A 289 -15.51 -3.28 6.71
C SER A 289 -14.88 -2.35 5.69
N ALA A 290 -13.88 -1.56 6.08
CA ALA A 290 -13.16 -0.70 5.15
C ALA A 290 -12.32 -1.57 4.19
N SER A 291 -12.52 -1.36 2.90
CA SER A 291 -11.80 -2.08 1.86
C SER A 291 -10.36 -1.56 1.76
N PRO A 292 -9.38 -2.45 1.59
CA PRO A 292 -8.00 -2.06 1.27
C PRO A 292 -7.89 -1.44 -0.13
N ALA A 293 -6.70 -0.89 -0.43
CA ALA A 293 -6.36 -0.49 -1.79
C ALA A 293 -6.44 -1.70 -2.75
N GLU A 294 -6.75 -1.43 -4.01
CA GLU A 294 -6.75 -2.48 -5.03
C GLU A 294 -5.32 -2.92 -5.37
N VAL A 295 -5.09 -4.22 -5.48
CA VAL A 295 -3.79 -4.79 -5.87
C VAL A 295 -3.31 -4.24 -7.22
N LYS A 296 -4.24 -3.85 -8.11
CA LYS A 296 -3.92 -3.23 -9.40
C LYS A 296 -3.05 -1.98 -9.27
N ALA A 297 -3.27 -1.17 -8.22
CA ALA A 297 -2.45 0.03 -7.98
C ALA A 297 -0.99 -0.36 -7.68
N PHE A 298 -0.77 -1.44 -6.93
CA PHE A 298 0.56 -1.96 -6.64
C PHE A 298 1.25 -2.54 -7.87
N ALA A 299 0.52 -3.25 -8.73
CA ALA A 299 1.05 -3.75 -9.99
C ALA A 299 1.50 -2.62 -10.93
N GLN A 300 0.70 -1.53 -11.01
CA GLN A 300 1.05 -0.35 -11.78
C GLN A 300 2.29 0.36 -11.22
N LEU A 301 2.35 0.51 -9.90
CA LEU A 301 3.49 1.10 -9.22
C LEU A 301 4.77 0.28 -9.44
N ASP A 302 4.72 -1.06 -9.31
CA ASP A 302 5.88 -1.94 -9.56
C ASP A 302 6.40 -1.77 -10.98
N ALA A 303 5.50 -1.77 -11.98
CA ALA A 303 5.86 -1.58 -13.37
C ALA A 303 6.50 -0.21 -13.62
N GLN A 304 5.89 0.86 -13.11
CA GLN A 304 6.40 2.23 -13.26
C GLN A 304 7.77 2.39 -12.57
N THR A 305 7.89 1.92 -11.34
CA THR A 305 9.14 2.02 -10.57
C THR A 305 10.25 1.18 -11.21
N THR A 306 9.92 0.00 -11.72
CA THR A 306 10.88 -0.83 -12.44
C THR A 306 11.42 -0.12 -13.69
N GLN A 307 10.57 0.62 -14.43
CA GLN A 307 11.04 1.44 -15.55
C GLN A 307 12.00 2.56 -15.11
N VAL A 308 11.71 3.21 -13.97
CA VAL A 308 12.61 4.20 -13.37
C VAL A 308 13.97 3.56 -13.03
N LEU A 309 13.97 2.39 -12.42
CA LEU A 309 15.21 1.66 -12.11
C LEU A 309 16.01 1.31 -13.37
N CYS A 310 15.34 0.87 -14.45
CA CYS A 310 15.96 0.66 -15.76
C CYS A 310 16.63 1.93 -16.31
N GLN A 311 15.92 3.07 -16.23
CA GLN A 311 16.45 4.36 -16.69
C GLN A 311 17.67 4.83 -15.87
N ARG A 312 17.76 4.41 -14.61
CA ARG A 312 18.92 4.64 -13.74
C ARG A 312 20.07 3.67 -14.00
N GLY A 313 19.89 2.70 -14.91
CA GLY A 313 20.92 1.74 -15.32
C GLY A 313 20.89 0.41 -14.55
N LEU A 314 19.89 0.16 -13.69
CA LEU A 314 19.74 -1.16 -13.09
C LEU A 314 19.37 -2.19 -14.16
N LYS A 315 20.15 -3.26 -14.24
CA LYS A 315 19.89 -4.35 -15.19
C LYS A 315 18.76 -5.25 -14.67
N LEU A 316 17.80 -5.58 -15.52
CA LEU A 316 16.86 -6.66 -15.26
C LEU A 316 17.39 -7.95 -15.90
N VAL A 317 17.40 -9.01 -15.11
CA VAL A 317 17.78 -10.36 -15.57
C VAL A 317 16.62 -11.32 -15.29
N THR A 318 16.58 -12.41 -16.04
CA THR A 318 15.59 -13.49 -15.83
C THR A 318 16.28 -14.77 -15.46
N ALA A 319 15.70 -15.50 -14.52
CA ALA A 319 15.98 -16.90 -14.27
C ALA A 319 15.42 -17.74 -15.42
N THR A 320 16.17 -18.76 -15.86
CA THR A 320 15.67 -19.72 -16.86
C THR A 320 14.65 -20.67 -16.21
N ASP A 321 13.91 -21.41 -17.02
CA ASP A 321 13.01 -22.45 -16.50
C ASP A 321 13.76 -23.51 -15.68
N SER A 322 15.01 -23.78 -16.03
CA SER A 322 15.87 -24.67 -15.25
C SER A 322 16.21 -24.07 -13.89
N ASP A 323 16.55 -22.78 -13.85
CA ASP A 323 16.84 -22.05 -12.60
C ASP A 323 15.59 -22.02 -11.70
N LEU A 324 14.41 -21.71 -12.26
CA LEU A 324 13.15 -21.69 -11.52
C LEU A 324 12.84 -23.05 -10.92
N ARG A 325 12.99 -24.15 -11.70
CA ARG A 325 12.81 -25.52 -11.16
C ARG A 325 13.82 -25.82 -10.06
N ALA A 326 15.07 -25.41 -10.22
CA ALA A 326 16.12 -25.60 -9.22
C ALA A 326 15.81 -24.84 -7.93
N LEU A 327 15.33 -23.59 -8.02
CA LEU A 327 14.86 -22.80 -6.88
C LEU A 327 13.72 -23.50 -6.16
N HIS A 328 12.67 -23.91 -6.87
CA HIS A 328 11.54 -24.66 -6.28
C HIS A 328 12.00 -25.94 -5.57
N ASN A 329 12.93 -26.69 -6.16
CA ASN A 329 13.45 -27.91 -5.54
C ASN A 329 14.25 -27.60 -4.26
N ALA A 330 15.09 -26.58 -4.26
CA ALA A 330 15.86 -26.15 -3.10
C ALA A 330 14.95 -25.66 -1.94
N LEU A 331 13.78 -25.11 -2.26
CA LEU A 331 12.82 -24.60 -1.30
C LEU A 331 11.89 -25.66 -0.68
N ARG A 332 11.91 -26.93 -1.13
CA ARG A 332 11.07 -28.00 -0.56
C ARG A 332 11.20 -28.17 0.96
N PRO A 333 12.39 -28.06 1.58
CA PRO A 333 12.51 -28.16 3.05
C PRO A 333 11.75 -27.05 3.79
N VAL A 334 11.69 -25.84 3.21
CA VAL A 334 10.91 -24.72 3.77
C VAL A 334 9.44 -25.07 3.80
N TYR A 335 8.89 -25.55 2.68
CA TYR A 335 7.50 -26.00 2.59
C TYR A 335 7.20 -27.15 3.54
N ALA A 336 8.10 -28.13 3.67
CA ALA A 336 7.95 -29.21 4.63
C ALA A 336 7.84 -28.70 6.07
N THR A 337 8.59 -27.65 6.41
CA THR A 337 8.51 -27.00 7.74
C THR A 337 7.19 -26.21 7.89
N LEU A 338 6.81 -25.43 6.90
CA LEU A 338 5.57 -24.63 6.93
C LEU A 338 4.32 -25.52 7.06
N GLN A 339 4.31 -26.67 6.39
CA GLN A 339 3.19 -27.60 6.38
C GLN A 339 3.06 -28.44 7.66
N ARG A 340 3.98 -28.34 8.63
CA ARG A 340 3.80 -28.93 9.96
C ARG A 340 2.68 -28.25 10.74
N ASP A 341 2.45 -26.97 10.51
CA ASP A 341 1.28 -26.28 11.04
C ASP A 341 0.07 -26.52 10.13
N ALA A 342 -1.00 -27.07 10.73
CA ALA A 342 -2.19 -27.48 9.97
C ALA A 342 -2.93 -26.30 9.32
N GLN A 343 -2.90 -25.11 9.95
CA GLN A 343 -3.52 -23.90 9.39
C GLN A 343 -2.72 -23.40 8.20
N THR A 344 -1.41 -23.30 8.32
CA THR A 344 -0.49 -22.92 7.24
C THR A 344 -0.57 -23.89 6.07
N LYS A 345 -0.62 -25.21 6.33
CA LYS A 345 -0.78 -26.23 5.30
C LYS A 345 -2.06 -26.05 4.49
N ARG A 346 -3.19 -25.81 5.15
CA ARG A 346 -4.48 -25.56 4.47
C ARG A 346 -4.41 -24.27 3.63
N ALA A 347 -3.88 -23.20 4.20
CA ALA A 347 -3.75 -21.94 3.49
C ALA A 347 -2.83 -22.04 2.25
N ILE A 348 -1.71 -22.78 2.33
CA ILE A 348 -0.85 -23.06 1.18
C ILE A 348 -1.63 -23.83 0.09
N ALA A 349 -2.36 -24.89 0.47
CA ALA A 349 -3.16 -25.67 -0.47
C ALA A 349 -4.25 -24.82 -1.15
N GLU A 350 -4.92 -23.95 -0.41
CA GLU A 350 -5.92 -23.06 -0.95
C GLU A 350 -5.30 -22.04 -1.93
N ILE A 351 -4.16 -21.44 -1.59
CA ILE A 351 -3.44 -20.52 -2.50
C ILE A 351 -3.00 -21.26 -3.77
N GLN A 352 -2.51 -22.49 -3.66
CA GLN A 352 -2.15 -23.33 -4.82
C GLN A 352 -3.37 -23.63 -5.70
N SER A 353 -4.53 -23.89 -5.10
CA SER A 353 -5.79 -24.06 -5.84
C SER A 353 -6.19 -22.79 -6.58
N LEU A 354 -6.13 -21.62 -5.92
CA LEU A 354 -6.38 -20.33 -6.57
C LEU A 354 -5.41 -20.07 -7.73
N LYS A 355 -4.13 -20.42 -7.56
CA LYS A 355 -3.11 -20.30 -8.59
C LYS A 355 -3.41 -21.19 -9.80
N SER A 356 -3.84 -22.44 -9.57
CA SER A 356 -4.20 -23.35 -10.64
C SER A 356 -5.41 -22.87 -11.46
N VAL A 357 -6.39 -22.26 -10.81
CA VAL A 357 -7.57 -21.67 -11.48
C VAL A 357 -7.20 -20.48 -12.36
N LEU A 358 -6.22 -19.68 -11.95
CA LEU A 358 -5.75 -18.54 -12.74
C LEU A 358 -4.98 -18.97 -14.00
N GLY A 359 -4.33 -20.14 -13.98
CA GLY A 359 -3.55 -20.62 -15.11
C GLY A 359 -2.56 -19.59 -15.66
N ALA A 360 -2.52 -19.42 -16.97
CA ALA A 360 -1.61 -18.46 -17.63
C ALA A 360 -1.86 -16.98 -17.23
N ALA A 361 -3.09 -16.62 -16.84
CA ALA A 361 -3.40 -15.26 -16.36
C ALA A 361 -2.76 -14.94 -15.00
N GLY A 362 -2.40 -15.98 -14.23
CA GLY A 362 -1.69 -15.87 -12.96
C GLY A 362 -0.16 -15.96 -13.09
N ALA A 363 0.38 -16.10 -14.29
CA ALA A 363 1.81 -16.16 -14.49
C ALA A 363 2.48 -14.82 -14.12
N PRO A 364 3.71 -14.86 -13.53
CA PRO A 364 4.45 -13.66 -13.21
C PRO A 364 4.63 -12.76 -14.43
N SER A 365 4.27 -11.49 -14.32
CA SER A 365 4.55 -10.52 -15.36
C SER A 365 6.03 -10.13 -15.29
N VAL A 366 6.82 -10.55 -16.27
CA VAL A 366 8.23 -10.16 -16.34
C VAL A 366 8.33 -8.74 -16.86
N SER A 367 8.61 -7.80 -15.97
CA SER A 367 8.97 -6.43 -16.36
C SER A 367 10.27 -6.49 -17.16
N LYS A 368 10.23 -5.98 -18.40
CA LYS A 368 11.43 -5.79 -19.23
C LYS A 368 11.80 -4.30 -19.18
N CYS A 369 13.10 -4.00 -19.11
CA CYS A 369 13.53 -2.66 -19.48
C CYS A 369 13.08 -2.44 -20.92
N GLY A 370 12.03 -1.68 -21.15
CA GLY A 370 11.67 -1.28 -22.50
C GLY A 370 12.90 -0.66 -23.15
N ALA A 371 13.18 -0.94 -24.41
CA ALA A 371 13.96 -0.01 -25.21
C ALA A 371 13.35 1.35 -24.89
N SER A 372 14.14 2.30 -24.40
CA SER A 372 13.65 3.66 -24.14
C SER A 372 12.75 4.00 -25.30
N SER A 373 11.43 4.00 -25.07
CA SER A 373 10.55 4.56 -26.05
C SER A 373 10.96 6.02 -26.09
N THR A 374 11.72 6.38 -27.08
CA THR A 374 11.98 7.75 -27.50
C THR A 374 10.67 8.48 -27.85
N ALA A 375 9.56 7.77 -27.86
CA ALA A 375 8.21 8.33 -27.82
C ALA A 375 7.94 8.95 -26.45
N GLY A 376 8.53 10.13 -26.22
CA GLY A 376 8.34 10.93 -25.02
C GLY A 376 9.61 11.49 -24.40
N ILE A 377 10.77 11.49 -25.06
CA ILE A 377 11.76 12.52 -24.84
C ILE A 377 11.08 13.79 -25.34
N GLY A 378 10.25 14.37 -24.44
CA GLY A 378 9.59 15.62 -24.69
C GLY A 378 10.65 16.65 -25.06
N GLN A 379 10.26 17.58 -25.93
CA GLN A 379 11.10 18.71 -26.26
C GLN A 379 11.74 19.28 -24.99
N SER A 380 13.03 19.57 -25.05
CA SER A 380 13.77 20.28 -24.01
C SER A 380 12.91 21.47 -23.54
N SER A 381 12.65 21.54 -22.26
CA SER A 381 11.84 22.60 -21.68
C SER A 381 12.74 23.75 -21.22
N PRO A 382 12.21 24.98 -21.12
CA PRO A 382 12.98 26.14 -20.64
C PRO A 382 13.54 25.98 -19.22
N ILE A 383 13.04 24.99 -18.46
CA ILE A 383 13.47 24.69 -17.09
C ILE A 383 14.27 23.40 -16.99
N ASP A 384 14.69 22.79 -18.08
CA ASP A 384 15.58 21.65 -18.03
C ASP A 384 16.93 22.06 -17.41
N GLY A 385 17.37 21.25 -16.45
CA GLY A 385 18.62 21.49 -15.71
C GLY A 385 18.69 20.67 -14.42
N THR A 386 19.82 20.77 -13.75
CA THR A 386 20.01 20.29 -12.39
C THR A 386 20.20 21.49 -11.48
N TYR A 387 19.42 21.56 -10.43
CA TYR A 387 19.33 22.70 -9.53
C TYR A 387 19.52 22.25 -8.09
N HIS A 388 20.08 23.14 -7.27
CA HIS A 388 20.31 22.93 -5.84
C HIS A 388 19.60 23.98 -5.02
N SER A 389 19.05 23.58 -3.88
CA SER A 389 18.45 24.49 -2.90
C SER A 389 18.72 23.99 -1.49
N THR A 390 18.80 24.92 -0.52
CA THR A 390 18.89 24.59 0.90
C THR A 390 17.69 25.23 1.59
N VAL A 391 16.86 24.43 2.22
CA VAL A 391 15.67 24.86 2.94
C VAL A 391 15.87 24.58 4.42
N THR A 392 15.76 25.60 5.26
CA THR A 392 15.78 25.43 6.73
C THR A 392 14.35 25.16 7.23
N ARG A 393 14.22 24.48 8.39
CA ARG A 393 12.91 24.25 9.01
C ARG A 393 12.18 25.58 9.29
N ALA A 394 12.92 26.61 9.74
CA ALA A 394 12.33 27.93 9.98
C ALA A 394 11.76 28.57 8.69
N GLN A 395 12.47 28.46 7.56
CA GLN A 395 11.99 28.92 6.26
C GLN A 395 10.75 28.14 5.82
N LEU A 396 10.74 26.82 5.98
CA LEU A 396 9.59 25.98 5.66
C LEU A 396 8.36 26.42 6.45
N LEU A 397 8.49 26.55 7.79
CA LEU A 397 7.40 26.91 8.69
C LEU A 397 6.93 28.37 8.55
N SER A 398 7.76 29.26 8.00
CA SER A 398 7.37 30.66 7.73
C SER A 398 6.49 30.81 6.49
N ASN A 399 6.32 29.77 5.67
CA ASN A 399 5.48 29.82 4.49
C ASN A 399 3.99 29.73 4.87
N PRO A 400 3.15 30.74 4.51
CA PRO A 400 1.74 30.73 4.89
C PRO A 400 0.90 29.64 4.19
N LYS A 401 1.47 28.95 3.21
CA LYS A 401 0.84 27.84 2.45
C LYS A 401 1.37 26.47 2.86
N ILE A 402 2.04 26.37 4.01
CA ILE A 402 2.49 25.08 4.53
C ILE A 402 1.30 24.26 5.01
N GLU A 403 1.29 22.98 4.65
CA GLU A 403 0.32 22.03 5.18
C GLU A 403 0.83 21.47 6.53
N PRO A 404 -0.08 21.09 7.45
CA PRO A 404 0.31 20.66 8.80
C PRO A 404 1.24 19.43 8.87
N ASP A 405 1.23 18.59 7.85
CA ASP A 405 2.05 17.38 7.71
C ASP A 405 3.41 17.63 7.04
N GLU A 406 3.64 18.84 6.55
CA GLU A 406 4.90 19.20 5.90
C GLU A 406 6.04 19.56 6.88
N ASP A 407 5.77 19.75 8.18
CA ASP A 407 6.82 19.89 9.22
C ASP A 407 7.48 18.52 9.50
N ASN A 408 8.22 18.06 8.52
CA ASN A 408 8.87 16.77 8.50
C ASN A 408 10.35 16.96 8.12
N PRO A 409 11.31 16.28 8.78
CA PRO A 409 12.73 16.32 8.42
C PRO A 409 13.08 16.09 6.96
N SER A 410 12.23 15.37 6.19
CA SER A 410 12.39 15.18 4.77
C SER A 410 12.11 16.43 3.92
N ASN A 411 11.43 17.43 4.48
CA ASN A 411 11.04 18.65 3.77
C ASN A 411 11.98 19.84 4.02
N TYR A 412 13.08 19.64 4.76
CA TYR A 412 14.15 20.63 4.92
C TYR A 412 15.54 20.00 4.87
N GLY A 413 16.55 20.78 4.56
CA GLY A 413 17.92 20.33 4.30
C GLY A 413 18.40 20.77 2.93
N GLN A 414 19.36 20.04 2.38
CA GLN A 414 19.86 20.27 1.02
C GLN A 414 19.07 19.44 0.02
N PHE A 415 18.64 20.05 -1.06
CA PHE A 415 17.91 19.41 -2.13
C PHE A 415 18.61 19.56 -3.47
N THR A 416 18.49 18.53 -4.28
CA THR A 416 18.83 18.56 -5.70
C THR A 416 17.58 18.27 -6.51
N LEU A 417 17.21 19.14 -7.44
CA LEU A 417 16.13 18.97 -8.41
C LEU A 417 16.72 18.83 -9.80
N THR A 418 16.41 17.75 -10.49
CA THR A 418 16.75 17.56 -11.91
C THR A 418 15.48 17.54 -12.73
N ILE A 419 15.41 18.40 -13.76
CA ILE A 419 14.35 18.39 -14.77
C ILE A 419 15.02 18.18 -16.12
N ARG A 420 14.57 17.16 -16.86
CA ARG A 420 15.11 16.86 -18.19
C ARG A 420 14.14 16.07 -19.04
N GLY A 421 13.85 16.56 -20.24
CA GLY A 421 13.07 15.83 -21.22
C GLY A 421 11.67 15.45 -20.74
N GLY A 422 10.96 16.36 -20.04
CA GLY A 422 9.62 16.10 -19.51
C GLY A 422 9.57 15.23 -18.27
N ARG A 423 10.69 15.06 -17.57
CA ARG A 423 10.79 14.32 -16.30
C ARG A 423 11.39 15.21 -15.23
N PHE A 424 11.03 14.92 -13.97
CA PHE A 424 11.67 15.51 -12.81
C PHE A 424 12.10 14.45 -11.80
N GLU A 425 13.08 14.81 -11.01
CA GLU A 425 13.53 14.05 -9.86
C GLU A 425 14.09 15.05 -8.84
N TRP A 426 13.69 14.94 -7.58
CA TRP A 426 14.37 15.64 -6.49
C TRP A 426 14.91 14.69 -5.44
N ARG A 427 15.92 15.15 -4.72
CA ARG A 427 16.60 14.41 -3.64
C ARG A 427 16.85 15.34 -2.48
N GLY A 428 16.48 14.90 -1.28
CA GLY A 428 16.85 15.56 -0.04
C GLY A 428 18.08 14.93 0.61
N SER A 429 18.82 15.72 1.39
CA SER A 429 20.02 15.24 2.10
C SER A 429 19.69 14.54 3.42
N ALA A 430 18.61 14.88 4.08
CA ALA A 430 18.32 14.42 5.44
C ALA A 430 18.07 12.90 5.51
N ASP A 431 17.23 12.37 4.61
CA ASP A 431 16.81 10.96 4.62
C ASP A 431 17.10 10.24 3.30
N GLY A 432 17.78 10.92 2.37
CA GLY A 432 17.98 10.42 1.03
C GLY A 432 16.70 10.14 0.27
N ILE A 433 15.59 10.73 0.71
CA ILE A 433 14.30 10.63 0.03
C ILE A 433 14.47 11.17 -1.37
N GLN A 434 13.95 10.41 -2.30
CA GLN A 434 13.98 10.71 -3.70
C GLN A 434 12.57 10.56 -4.25
N GLU A 435 12.10 11.61 -4.89
CA GLU A 435 10.83 11.61 -5.58
C GLU A 435 11.05 11.97 -7.04
N GLY A 436 10.22 11.44 -7.93
CA GLY A 436 10.33 11.74 -9.33
C GLY A 436 9.10 11.32 -10.11
N GLY A 437 9.02 11.86 -11.33
CA GLY A 437 7.86 11.64 -12.17
C GLY A 437 7.97 12.36 -13.50
N THR A 438 6.81 12.75 -14.05
CA THR A 438 6.72 13.53 -15.28
C THR A 438 6.56 15.02 -14.97
N ALA A 439 7.22 15.86 -15.76
CA ALA A 439 7.12 17.31 -15.72
C ALA A 439 6.58 17.81 -17.07
N SER A 440 5.44 18.48 -17.06
CA SER A 440 4.86 19.07 -18.26
C SER A 440 4.89 20.59 -18.12
N VAL A 441 5.61 21.27 -19.02
CA VAL A 441 5.78 22.72 -19.01
C VAL A 441 4.89 23.34 -20.08
N ARG A 442 4.06 24.32 -19.70
CA ARG A 442 3.22 25.11 -20.59
C ARG A 442 3.28 26.59 -20.19
N GLY A 443 3.94 27.40 -21.02
CA GLY A 443 4.18 28.82 -20.68
C GLY A 443 4.96 28.96 -19.39
N ASP A 444 4.44 29.70 -18.42
CA ASP A 444 5.00 29.91 -17.09
C ASP A 444 4.53 28.87 -16.05
N SER A 445 3.82 27.84 -16.48
CA SER A 445 3.30 26.78 -15.61
C SER A 445 4.05 25.46 -15.81
N VAL A 446 4.33 24.76 -14.74
CA VAL A 446 4.82 23.38 -14.73
C VAL A 446 3.89 22.52 -13.90
N THR A 447 3.50 21.39 -14.49
CA THR A 447 2.74 20.34 -13.81
C THR A 447 3.67 19.18 -13.53
N LEU A 448 3.84 18.86 -12.26
CA LEU A 448 4.60 17.69 -11.80
C LEU A 448 3.62 16.57 -11.41
N ARG A 449 3.81 15.38 -11.98
CA ARG A 449 3.04 14.18 -11.63
C ARG A 449 4.01 13.12 -11.13
N PRO A 450 4.10 12.95 -9.83
CA PRO A 450 4.94 11.91 -9.24
C PRO A 450 4.56 10.52 -9.73
N THR A 451 5.57 9.70 -9.96
CA THR A 451 5.42 8.27 -10.25
C THR A 451 6.10 7.42 -9.18
N PHE A 452 6.81 8.06 -8.28
CA PHE A 452 7.36 7.49 -7.03
C PHE A 452 7.74 8.63 -6.07
N PRO A 453 7.78 8.41 -4.74
CA PRO A 453 7.31 7.19 -4.08
C PRO A 453 5.81 6.94 -4.27
N ALA A 454 5.38 5.80 -3.79
CA ALA A 454 4.05 5.27 -4.05
C ALA A 454 2.90 6.16 -3.55
N ASP A 455 3.09 6.80 -2.43
CA ASP A 455 2.12 7.68 -1.76
C ASP A 455 1.86 8.98 -2.52
N GLN A 456 2.78 9.37 -3.39
CA GLN A 456 2.65 10.56 -4.23
C GLN A 456 2.10 10.23 -5.63
N THR A 457 2.07 8.94 -6.01
CA THR A 457 1.61 8.53 -7.33
C THR A 457 0.12 8.84 -7.53
N GLY A 458 -0.17 9.50 -8.67
CA GLY A 458 -1.52 9.95 -9.01
C GLY A 458 -1.85 11.36 -8.52
N GLN A 459 -0.98 11.99 -7.75
CA GLN A 459 -1.11 13.40 -7.41
C GLN A 459 -0.66 14.28 -8.59
N GLU A 460 -1.15 15.50 -8.61
CA GLU A 460 -0.79 16.50 -9.60
C GLU A 460 -0.45 17.81 -8.88
N PHE A 461 0.79 18.25 -9.00
CA PHE A 461 1.25 19.49 -8.42
C PHE A 461 1.48 20.52 -9.52
N VAL A 462 0.80 21.65 -9.44
CA VAL A 462 0.93 22.73 -10.41
C VAL A 462 1.64 23.90 -9.76
N TYR A 463 2.72 24.34 -10.39
CA TYR A 463 3.48 25.52 -9.98
C TYR A 463 3.58 26.50 -11.14
N ARG A 464 3.59 27.82 -10.84
CA ARG A 464 4.16 28.80 -11.74
C ARG A 464 5.67 28.85 -11.54
N TRP A 465 6.41 28.99 -12.62
CA TRP A 465 7.85 29.06 -12.57
C TRP A 465 8.36 30.34 -13.22
N SER A 466 9.54 30.77 -12.77
CA SER A 466 10.35 31.79 -13.43
C SER A 466 11.81 31.37 -13.36
N ARG A 467 12.56 31.70 -14.42
CA ARG A 467 14.00 31.43 -14.47
C ARG A 467 14.74 32.67 -14.90
N TYR A 468 15.71 33.11 -14.08
CA TYR A 468 16.54 34.27 -14.36
C TYR A 468 17.97 34.00 -13.93
N ARG A 469 18.95 34.13 -14.86
CA ARG A 469 20.39 33.94 -14.60
C ARG A 469 20.74 32.62 -13.87
N GLY A 470 20.14 31.49 -14.32
CA GLY A 470 20.39 30.19 -13.70
C GLY A 470 19.61 29.91 -12.40
N VAL A 471 18.82 30.88 -11.94
CA VAL A 471 17.96 30.73 -10.74
C VAL A 471 16.56 30.38 -11.18
N LEU A 472 16.04 29.22 -10.75
CA LEU A 472 14.68 28.76 -10.97
C LEU A 472 13.88 29.00 -9.68
N SER A 473 12.70 29.58 -9.80
CA SER A 473 11.78 29.83 -8.68
C SER A 473 10.41 29.30 -9.01
N PHE A 474 9.72 28.78 -8.00
CA PHE A 474 8.37 28.25 -8.10
C PHE A 474 7.40 29.01 -7.20
N THR A 475 6.13 29.09 -7.63
CA THR A 475 5.01 29.55 -6.83
C THR A 475 3.89 28.51 -6.89
N LYS A 476 3.38 28.08 -5.74
CA LYS A 476 2.32 27.07 -5.61
C LYS A 476 1.01 27.54 -6.26
N VAL A 477 0.44 26.76 -7.15
CA VAL A 477 -0.90 26.93 -7.72
C VAL A 477 -1.89 25.95 -7.11
N THR A 478 -1.51 24.67 -7.02
CA THR A 478 -2.27 23.63 -6.30
C THR A 478 -1.54 23.20 -5.02
N PRO A 479 -2.20 22.51 -4.07
CA PRO A 479 -1.50 21.85 -2.97
C PRO A 479 -0.35 20.98 -3.50
N GLY A 480 0.76 20.92 -2.78
CA GLY A 480 1.96 20.18 -3.17
C GLY A 480 3.16 20.58 -2.31
N PRO A 481 4.34 19.95 -2.46
CA PRO A 481 5.50 20.17 -1.61
C PRO A 481 5.89 21.65 -1.46
N THR A 482 5.84 22.15 -0.23
CA THR A 482 6.14 23.57 0.07
C THR A 482 7.63 23.87 -0.05
N PHE A 483 8.53 22.89 0.20
CA PHE A 483 9.97 23.10 0.07
C PHE A 483 10.40 23.54 -1.34
N LEU A 484 9.61 23.21 -2.37
CA LEU A 484 9.88 23.66 -3.74
C LEU A 484 9.75 25.19 -3.92
N VAL A 485 8.91 25.85 -3.11
CA VAL A 485 8.60 27.28 -3.28
C VAL A 485 9.25 28.18 -2.23
N VAL A 486 9.84 27.60 -1.17
CA VAL A 486 10.39 28.36 -0.04
C VAL A 486 11.69 29.08 -0.38
N HIS A 487 12.50 28.47 -1.23
CA HIS A 487 13.81 29.01 -1.60
C HIS A 487 14.11 28.81 -3.09
N PRO A 488 14.79 29.79 -3.75
CA PRO A 488 15.19 29.63 -5.15
C PRO A 488 16.14 28.47 -5.38
N TRP A 489 16.04 27.87 -6.56
CA TRP A 489 16.84 26.74 -7.03
C TRP A 489 17.96 27.25 -7.95
N ARG A 490 19.20 26.95 -7.63
CA ARG A 490 20.39 27.42 -8.37
C ARG A 490 21.03 26.27 -9.14
N GLN A 491 21.44 26.54 -10.39
CA GLN A 491 22.25 25.60 -11.18
C GLN A 491 23.67 25.50 -10.66
#